data_42907162edab5df4c79c7df10e76056f
#
_entry.id   42907162edab5df4c79c7df10e76056f
#
_cell.length_a   1.000
_cell.length_b   1.000
_cell.length_c   1.000
_cell.angle_alpha   90.00
_cell.angle_beta   90.00
_cell.angle_gamma   90.00
#
_symmetry.space_group_name_H-M   'P 1'
#
loop_
_entity.id
_entity.type
_entity.pdbx_description
1 polymer ?
#
loop_
_entity_poly.entity_id
_entity_poly.type
_entity_poly.pdbx_seq_one_letter_code
_entity_poly.pdbx_strand_id
1 'polypeptide(L)'
;MATAEGLHSRAEGREVADGGGPESDAGGPAATSRQVLLRLLRPYRTSLVAVFALQIVSSLAGLAPLIAVVELGRVLLAPGPVDHGAAWLAVWLGVGGLLLRVVLAAASGGIAHLVDGRLQLSLRRLLAQRLGKVPLGWYSHRSSGEINGVVQGDVDQLHHLIAHAPVEATSAVVVPLASLGYLAWVDWRLTLVALVPVLLGLALQRLLQSEDRQREGRRMGEAMGRIGAASVEFVEGISVVKTFGGGGQAHQRYRKAADAFADFFLTYVAGAAGLASLAALVLSPPFVLLLVLGGGTALIAADAMPPADLLPFPLLAVALTAPIAALGHGLDNVHAAERSAERIRDMLSVPPLSEPVTPAEPHGDRVEFRGVGFAYDSGRPVLRGIDLVLEPGTVTALVGPSGAGKSTLAQLVPRFSDPTSGSVLLGGADLRDIPSERLYRHVSFVLQDVRLLRAGIAENIALAVPEADRAAVERVARVAGIHERVQAMPRGYDSVIGEDVGLSGGEAQRLSIARALLVDAPVLVLDEAMSFADAKTEAEIRAALANLVRGRTQLVIAHRLETVAQADRIVVMEEGRIVESGTYHELLALDGKFAAMWRARRAHGGQKREIHR
;
A
#
# COMPACT_ATOMS: atom_id res chain seq x y z
N MET A 1 -4.74 -7.43 42.92
CA MET A 1 -4.63 -8.55 41.99
C MET A 1 -5.91 -9.38 42.05
N ALA A 2 -6.97 -8.95 41.43
CA ALA A 2 -8.21 -9.72 41.18
C ALA A 2 -9.26 -8.75 40.60
N THR A 3 -9.21 -8.38 39.33
CA THR A 3 -10.30 -7.66 38.59
C THR A 3 -10.01 -7.51 37.11
N ALA A 4 -9.14 -8.34 36.50
CA ALA A 4 -8.86 -8.26 35.05
C ALA A 4 -9.43 -9.42 34.21
N GLU A 5 -9.95 -10.50 34.80
CA GLU A 5 -10.45 -11.67 34.06
C GLU A 5 -11.96 -11.64 33.75
N GLY A 6 -12.71 -10.67 34.22
CA GLY A 6 -14.17 -10.59 34.03
C GLY A 6 -14.67 -9.90 32.76
N LEU A 7 -13.81 -9.30 31.94
CA LEU A 7 -14.19 -8.50 30.76
C LEU A 7 -13.96 -9.17 29.41
N HIS A 8 -13.25 -10.29 29.35
CA HIS A 8 -13.01 -11.04 28.11
C HIS A 8 -14.12 -12.02 27.70
N SER A 9 -14.99 -12.41 28.61
CA SER A 9 -16.01 -13.45 28.36
C SER A 9 -17.36 -12.95 27.84
N ARG A 10 -17.53 -11.64 27.57
CA ARG A 10 -18.81 -11.10 27.03
C ARG A 10 -18.73 -10.52 25.60
N ALA A 11 -17.59 -10.66 24.92
CA ALA A 11 -17.40 -10.13 23.57
C ALA A 11 -17.56 -11.17 22.44
N GLU A 12 -17.70 -12.46 22.74
CA GLU A 12 -17.77 -13.55 21.74
C GLU A 12 -19.19 -13.99 21.33
N GLY A 13 -20.22 -13.28 21.68
CA GLY A 13 -21.60 -13.70 21.45
C GLY A 13 -22.47 -12.72 20.68
N ARG A 14 -21.94 -11.99 19.67
CA ARG A 14 -22.77 -11.34 18.65
C ARG A 14 -22.24 -11.70 17.28
N GLU A 15 -22.80 -12.77 16.71
CA GLU A 15 -22.80 -13.01 15.27
C GLU A 15 -23.25 -11.72 14.59
N VAL A 16 -22.36 -11.14 13.81
CA VAL A 16 -22.67 -10.05 12.89
C VAL A 16 -23.53 -10.69 11.81
N ALA A 17 -24.83 -10.43 11.88
CA ALA A 17 -25.77 -10.77 10.83
C ALA A 17 -25.21 -10.33 9.47
N ASP A 18 -25.18 -11.28 8.58
CA ASP A 18 -24.82 -11.18 7.17
C ASP A 18 -25.68 -10.10 6.50
N GLY A 19 -25.15 -8.91 6.43
CA GLY A 19 -25.73 -7.71 5.82
C GLY A 19 -24.80 -7.26 4.72
N GLY A 20 -25.07 -7.71 3.47
CA GLY A 20 -24.57 -7.21 2.20
C GLY A 20 -23.26 -6.43 2.24
N GLY A 21 -22.13 -7.10 2.13
CA GLY A 21 -20.84 -6.46 1.94
C GLY A 21 -20.80 -5.69 0.62
N PRO A 22 -19.91 -4.71 0.45
CA PRO A 22 -19.80 -3.86 -0.75
C PRO A 22 -19.26 -4.60 -2.00
N GLU A 23 -19.44 -5.91 -2.09
CA GLU A 23 -18.88 -6.76 -3.15
C GLU A 23 -19.62 -6.68 -4.51
N SER A 24 -20.83 -6.12 -4.59
CA SER A 24 -21.64 -6.22 -5.82
C SER A 24 -21.61 -5.01 -6.75
N ASP A 25 -20.86 -3.93 -6.47
CA ASP A 25 -20.98 -2.67 -7.22
C ASP A 25 -19.64 -2.11 -7.76
N ALA A 26 -18.65 -2.96 -8.00
CA ALA A 26 -17.36 -2.57 -8.55
C ALA A 26 -17.35 -2.36 -10.08
N GLY A 27 -18.47 -2.54 -10.77
CA GLY A 27 -18.62 -2.47 -12.23
C GLY A 27 -19.33 -1.23 -12.79
N GLY A 28 -19.60 -0.20 -11.96
CA GLY A 28 -20.22 1.06 -12.42
C GLY A 28 -19.20 2.05 -13.02
N PRO A 29 -19.65 3.06 -13.82
CA PRO A 29 -18.78 4.04 -14.44
C PRO A 29 -17.91 4.74 -13.40
N ALA A 30 -16.65 5.02 -13.76
CA ALA A 30 -15.58 5.48 -12.88
C ALA A 30 -16.06 6.49 -11.80
N ALA A 31 -16.31 5.97 -10.60
CA ALA A 31 -16.72 6.80 -9.48
C ALA A 31 -15.59 7.79 -9.17
N THR A 32 -15.92 9.06 -8.99
CA THR A 32 -14.93 10.06 -8.59
C THR A 32 -14.35 9.71 -7.22
N SER A 33 -13.09 10.08 -6.94
CA SER A 33 -12.41 9.84 -5.66
C SER A 33 -13.27 10.24 -4.45
N ARG A 34 -14.00 11.35 -4.58
CA ARG A 34 -14.94 11.82 -3.58
C ARG A 34 -16.11 10.85 -3.33
N GLN A 35 -16.63 10.23 -4.39
CA GLN A 35 -17.71 9.24 -4.26
C GLN A 35 -17.22 7.97 -3.56
N VAL A 36 -15.97 7.56 -3.82
CA VAL A 36 -15.33 6.43 -3.14
C VAL A 36 -15.21 6.71 -1.65
N LEU A 37 -14.67 7.87 -1.26
CA LEU A 37 -14.57 8.28 0.14
C LEU A 37 -15.94 8.32 0.83
N LEU A 38 -16.96 8.89 0.20
CA LEU A 38 -18.31 8.95 0.76
C LEU A 38 -18.92 7.54 0.95
N ARG A 39 -18.67 6.60 0.05
CA ARG A 39 -19.11 5.20 0.22
C ARG A 39 -18.43 4.53 1.40
N LEU A 40 -17.11 4.72 1.56
CA LEU A 40 -16.35 4.18 2.69
C LEU A 40 -16.82 4.75 4.04
N LEU A 41 -17.26 6.01 4.08
CA LEU A 41 -17.74 6.67 5.29
C LEU A 41 -19.23 6.40 5.59
N ARG A 42 -19.99 5.88 4.63
CA ARG A 42 -21.45 5.63 4.78
C ARG A 42 -21.83 4.81 6.02
N PRO A 43 -21.11 3.74 6.40
CA PRO A 43 -21.43 2.96 7.61
C PRO A 43 -21.29 3.77 8.91
N TYR A 44 -20.47 4.81 8.91
CA TYR A 44 -20.10 5.61 10.09
C TYR A 44 -20.86 6.95 10.16
N ARG A 45 -21.87 7.19 9.27
CA ARG A 45 -22.58 8.46 9.16
C ARG A 45 -23.17 8.97 10.48
N THR A 46 -23.73 8.08 11.30
CA THR A 46 -24.33 8.45 12.59
C THR A 46 -23.28 8.92 13.58
N SER A 47 -22.14 8.25 13.64
CA SER A 47 -21.01 8.65 14.48
C SER A 47 -20.41 9.99 14.02
N LEU A 48 -20.29 10.21 12.70
CA LEU A 48 -19.81 11.47 12.15
C LEU A 48 -20.78 12.63 12.45
N VAL A 49 -22.09 12.40 12.35
CA VAL A 49 -23.10 13.41 12.75
C VAL A 49 -22.95 13.74 14.24
N ALA A 50 -22.73 12.77 15.10
CA ALA A 50 -22.48 13.01 16.53
C ALA A 50 -21.18 13.83 16.74
N VAL A 51 -20.10 13.54 16.01
CA VAL A 51 -18.85 14.32 16.03
C VAL A 51 -19.12 15.78 15.68
N PHE A 52 -19.83 16.04 14.56
CA PHE A 52 -20.18 17.41 14.15
C PHE A 52 -21.05 18.13 15.19
N ALA A 53 -22.08 17.48 15.71
CA ALA A 53 -22.97 18.06 16.71
C ALA A 53 -22.23 18.42 18.01
N LEU A 54 -21.44 17.50 18.55
CA LEU A 54 -20.62 17.73 19.74
C LEU A 54 -19.61 18.85 19.51
N GLN A 55 -18.98 18.90 18.33
CA GLN A 55 -18.00 19.92 17.99
C GLN A 55 -18.61 21.29 17.81
N ILE A 56 -19.82 21.40 17.25
CA ILE A 56 -20.55 22.67 17.19
C ILE A 56 -20.77 23.22 18.60
N VAL A 57 -21.32 22.40 19.51
CA VAL A 57 -21.58 22.84 20.89
C VAL A 57 -20.27 23.15 21.61
N SER A 58 -19.23 22.34 21.42
CA SER A 58 -17.90 22.58 21.97
C SER A 58 -17.29 23.90 21.49
N SER A 59 -17.43 24.20 20.20
CA SER A 59 -16.93 25.45 19.60
C SER A 59 -17.65 26.68 20.16
N LEU A 60 -18.96 26.60 20.33
CA LEU A 60 -19.77 27.69 20.94
C LEU A 60 -19.41 27.86 22.42
N ALA A 61 -19.30 26.77 23.18
CA ALA A 61 -18.89 26.81 24.59
C ALA A 61 -17.48 27.40 24.75
N GLY A 62 -16.62 27.25 23.75
CA GLY A 62 -15.28 27.83 23.71
C GLY A 62 -15.25 29.37 23.63
N LEU A 63 -16.31 30.00 23.25
CA LEU A 63 -16.45 31.46 23.26
C LEU A 63 -16.85 32.00 24.65
N ALA A 64 -17.45 31.19 25.52
CA ALA A 64 -17.91 31.61 26.82
C ALA A 64 -16.80 32.22 27.72
N PRO A 65 -15.55 31.71 27.78
CA PRO A 65 -14.49 32.37 28.53
C PRO A 65 -14.15 33.77 28.02
N LEU A 66 -14.16 33.97 26.69
CA LEU A 66 -13.85 35.27 26.07
C LEU A 66 -14.96 36.26 26.35
N ILE A 67 -16.21 35.84 26.24
CA ILE A 67 -17.39 36.65 26.60
C ILE A 67 -17.40 36.96 28.09
N ALA A 68 -17.05 36.01 28.95
CA ALA A 68 -16.94 36.22 30.38
C ALA A 68 -15.87 37.28 30.76
N VAL A 69 -14.75 37.31 30.07
CA VAL A 69 -13.73 38.37 30.23
C VAL A 69 -14.28 39.73 29.84
N VAL A 70 -15.06 39.82 28.75
CA VAL A 70 -15.72 41.06 28.31
C VAL A 70 -16.71 41.53 29.36
N GLU A 71 -17.62 40.67 29.85
CA GLU A 71 -18.62 41.02 30.85
C GLU A 71 -17.97 41.38 32.20
N LEU A 72 -16.93 40.68 32.60
CA LEU A 72 -16.15 41.05 33.78
C LEU A 72 -15.53 42.44 33.61
N GLY A 73 -14.95 42.74 32.43
CA GLY A 73 -14.43 44.07 32.12
C GLY A 73 -15.49 45.16 32.18
N ARG A 74 -16.70 44.91 31.67
CA ARG A 74 -17.82 45.84 31.76
C ARG A 74 -18.24 46.08 33.21
N VAL A 75 -18.31 45.03 34.05
CA VAL A 75 -18.65 45.14 35.47
C VAL A 75 -17.60 45.94 36.25
N LEU A 76 -16.32 45.71 35.97
CA LEU A 76 -15.19 46.34 36.67
C LEU A 76 -15.00 47.81 36.25
N LEU A 77 -15.35 48.18 35.01
CA LEU A 77 -15.23 49.54 34.46
C LEU A 77 -16.50 50.39 34.64
N ALA A 78 -17.58 49.77 35.16
CA ALA A 78 -18.81 50.49 35.42
C ALA A 78 -18.62 51.56 36.52
N PRO A 79 -19.22 52.77 36.39
CA PRO A 79 -19.14 53.78 37.44
C PRO A 79 -19.91 53.34 38.69
N GLY A 80 -19.22 53.34 39.85
CA GLY A 80 -19.81 52.97 41.15
C GLY A 80 -19.12 51.79 41.84
N PRO A 81 -19.68 51.28 42.94
CA PRO A 81 -19.13 50.08 43.61
C PRO A 81 -19.28 48.86 42.71
N VAL A 82 -18.23 48.03 42.69
CA VAL A 82 -18.19 46.81 41.89
C VAL A 82 -19.30 45.85 42.32
N ASP A 83 -20.12 45.38 41.39
CA ASP A 83 -21.08 44.32 41.63
C ASP A 83 -20.34 42.94 41.67
N HIS A 84 -19.98 42.51 42.90
CA HIS A 84 -19.29 41.24 43.12
C HIS A 84 -20.12 40.04 42.64
N GLY A 85 -21.46 40.12 42.69
CA GLY A 85 -22.34 39.06 42.24
C GLY A 85 -22.26 38.84 40.75
N ALA A 86 -22.39 39.93 39.97
CA ALA A 86 -22.26 39.90 38.52
C ALA A 86 -20.82 39.48 38.10
N ALA A 87 -19.79 39.97 38.76
CA ALA A 87 -18.40 39.61 38.49
C ALA A 87 -18.16 38.09 38.68
N TRP A 88 -18.60 37.52 39.81
CA TRP A 88 -18.46 36.08 40.06
C TRP A 88 -19.33 35.24 39.10
N LEU A 89 -20.51 35.67 38.73
CA LEU A 89 -21.35 35.01 37.74
C LEU A 89 -20.61 34.90 36.39
N ALA A 90 -20.01 36.01 35.93
CA ALA A 90 -19.22 35.99 34.68
C ALA A 90 -18.06 35.01 34.76
N VAL A 91 -17.31 34.97 35.89
CA VAL A 91 -16.24 34.02 36.09
C VAL A 91 -16.74 32.58 36.03
N TRP A 92 -17.83 32.25 36.75
CA TRP A 92 -18.35 30.87 36.78
C TRP A 92 -18.93 30.43 35.43
N LEU A 93 -19.55 31.32 34.65
CA LEU A 93 -20.01 31.07 33.29
C LEU A 93 -18.81 30.80 32.36
N GLY A 94 -17.72 31.56 32.48
CA GLY A 94 -16.51 31.37 31.72
C GLY A 94 -15.83 30.03 32.04
N VAL A 95 -15.69 29.70 33.33
CA VAL A 95 -15.11 28.40 33.76
C VAL A 95 -16.00 27.24 33.33
N GLY A 96 -17.30 27.32 33.51
CA GLY A 96 -18.27 26.30 33.09
C GLY A 96 -18.23 26.07 31.59
N GLY A 97 -18.16 27.14 30.79
CA GLY A 97 -18.01 27.05 29.33
C GLY A 97 -16.71 26.41 28.91
N LEU A 98 -15.59 26.74 29.59
CA LEU A 98 -14.29 26.11 29.35
C LEU A 98 -14.31 24.60 29.63
N LEU A 99 -14.85 24.20 30.78
CA LEU A 99 -14.97 22.79 31.15
C LEU A 99 -15.87 22.01 30.17
N LEU A 100 -17.01 22.62 29.80
CA LEU A 100 -17.93 22.04 28.82
C LEU A 100 -17.22 21.84 27.47
N ARG A 101 -16.50 22.86 27.00
CA ARG A 101 -15.69 22.77 25.78
C ARG A 101 -14.72 21.59 25.83
N VAL A 102 -13.94 21.44 26.91
CA VAL A 102 -12.94 20.38 27.06
C VAL A 102 -13.61 19.01 27.00
N VAL A 103 -14.69 18.80 27.76
CA VAL A 103 -15.42 17.53 27.78
C VAL A 103 -16.00 17.18 26.41
N LEU A 104 -16.66 18.14 25.76
CA LEU A 104 -17.27 17.90 24.45
C LEU A 104 -16.23 17.72 23.35
N ALA A 105 -15.13 18.47 23.38
CA ALA A 105 -14.02 18.28 22.45
C ALA A 105 -13.36 16.89 22.60
N ALA A 106 -13.15 16.46 23.86
CA ALA A 106 -12.61 15.12 24.13
C ALA A 106 -13.57 14.02 23.66
N ALA A 107 -14.87 14.18 23.88
CA ALA A 107 -15.88 13.22 23.41
C ALA A 107 -15.95 13.19 21.86
N SER A 108 -15.97 14.36 21.21
CA SER A 108 -15.98 14.48 19.75
C SER A 108 -14.73 13.85 19.14
N GLY A 109 -13.54 14.21 19.61
CA GLY A 109 -12.28 13.64 19.16
C GLY A 109 -12.19 12.14 19.41
N GLY A 110 -12.59 11.68 20.59
CA GLY A 110 -12.63 10.26 20.93
C GLY A 110 -13.49 9.44 19.97
N ILE A 111 -14.70 9.91 19.63
CA ILE A 111 -15.56 9.25 18.65
C ILE A 111 -14.92 9.27 17.24
N ALA A 112 -14.33 10.40 16.84
CA ALA A 112 -13.67 10.52 15.54
C ALA A 112 -12.49 9.54 15.40
N HIS A 113 -11.63 9.40 16.41
CA HIS A 113 -10.53 8.43 16.44
C HIS A 113 -11.01 6.96 16.47
N LEU A 114 -12.14 6.66 17.15
CA LEU A 114 -12.72 5.32 17.13
C LEU A 114 -13.25 4.96 15.74
N VAL A 115 -13.88 5.90 15.04
CA VAL A 115 -14.34 5.71 13.65
C VAL A 115 -13.15 5.48 12.74
N ASP A 116 -12.13 6.30 12.85
CA ASP A 116 -10.89 6.18 12.08
C ASP A 116 -10.21 4.81 12.26
N GLY A 117 -9.98 4.39 13.50
CA GLY A 117 -9.36 3.09 13.78
C GLY A 117 -10.15 1.91 13.23
N ARG A 118 -11.48 1.94 13.30
CA ARG A 118 -12.35 0.90 12.72
C ARG A 118 -12.29 0.90 11.19
N LEU A 119 -12.31 2.06 10.57
CA LEU A 119 -12.21 2.17 9.12
C LEU A 119 -10.85 1.69 8.62
N GLN A 120 -9.75 2.13 9.22
CA GLN A 120 -8.40 1.67 8.87
C GLN A 120 -8.26 0.15 8.97
N LEU A 121 -8.77 -0.46 10.07
CA LEU A 121 -8.76 -1.91 10.24
C LEU A 121 -9.58 -2.61 9.16
N SER A 122 -10.78 -2.09 8.83
CA SER A 122 -11.63 -2.67 7.80
C SER A 122 -10.99 -2.59 6.41
N LEU A 123 -10.36 -1.45 6.07
CA LEU A 123 -9.65 -1.27 4.81
C LEU A 123 -8.44 -2.20 4.69
N ARG A 124 -7.62 -2.32 5.74
CA ARG A 124 -6.48 -3.25 5.72
C ARG A 124 -6.92 -4.70 5.57
N ARG A 125 -8.01 -5.11 6.23
CA ARG A 125 -8.59 -6.45 6.07
C ARG A 125 -9.09 -6.68 4.65
N LEU A 126 -9.82 -5.70 4.08
CA LEU A 126 -10.35 -5.78 2.73
C LEU A 126 -9.21 -5.85 1.69
N LEU A 127 -8.17 -5.00 1.84
CA LEU A 127 -6.97 -5.04 1.00
C LEU A 127 -6.24 -6.39 1.11
N ALA A 128 -6.04 -6.90 2.32
CA ALA A 128 -5.38 -8.19 2.53
C ALA A 128 -6.18 -9.35 1.91
N GLN A 129 -7.50 -9.37 2.09
CA GLN A 129 -8.39 -10.36 1.45
C GLN A 129 -8.35 -10.26 -0.07
N ARG A 130 -8.37 -9.03 -0.62
CA ARG A 130 -8.28 -8.82 -2.07
C ARG A 130 -6.94 -9.26 -2.62
N LEU A 131 -5.86 -8.84 -1.99
CA LEU A 131 -4.49 -9.22 -2.38
C LEU A 131 -4.31 -10.75 -2.35
N GLY A 132 -4.88 -11.46 -1.38
CA GLY A 132 -4.84 -12.93 -1.35
C GLY A 132 -5.55 -13.62 -2.53
N LYS A 133 -6.43 -12.91 -3.26
CA LYS A 133 -7.21 -13.46 -4.40
C LYS A 133 -6.70 -12.97 -5.77
N VAL A 134 -5.75 -12.04 -5.79
CA VAL A 134 -5.19 -11.48 -7.04
C VAL A 134 -4.24 -12.48 -7.68
N PRO A 135 -4.21 -12.58 -9.04
CA PRO A 135 -3.29 -13.47 -9.76
C PRO A 135 -1.82 -13.23 -9.37
N LEU A 136 -1.04 -14.31 -9.19
CA LEU A 136 0.36 -14.18 -8.81
C LEU A 136 1.19 -13.39 -9.85
N GLY A 137 0.80 -13.48 -11.13
CA GLY A 137 1.41 -12.71 -12.21
C GLY A 137 1.30 -11.19 -12.03
N TRP A 138 0.28 -10.70 -11.33
CA TRP A 138 0.14 -9.28 -11.01
C TRP A 138 1.27 -8.76 -10.10
N TYR A 139 1.76 -9.61 -9.18
CA TYR A 139 2.87 -9.28 -8.28
C TYR A 139 4.23 -9.21 -8.96
N SER A 140 4.40 -9.89 -10.10
CA SER A 140 5.70 -9.96 -10.80
C SER A 140 6.16 -8.60 -11.35
N HIS A 141 5.25 -7.65 -11.54
CA HIS A 141 5.51 -6.33 -12.09
C HIS A 141 5.43 -5.20 -11.06
N ARG A 142 5.23 -5.53 -9.78
CA ARG A 142 5.09 -4.55 -8.69
C ARG A 142 6.07 -4.81 -7.56
N SER A 143 6.61 -3.74 -7.02
CA SER A 143 7.48 -3.85 -5.85
C SER A 143 6.67 -4.06 -4.56
N SER A 144 7.22 -4.81 -3.61
CA SER A 144 6.63 -4.94 -2.27
C SER A 144 6.48 -3.58 -1.58
N GLY A 145 7.36 -2.63 -1.88
CA GLY A 145 7.29 -1.25 -1.38
C GLY A 145 6.07 -0.49 -1.90
N GLU A 146 5.69 -0.66 -3.18
CA GLU A 146 4.49 -0.07 -3.76
C GLU A 146 3.23 -0.60 -3.07
N ILE A 147 3.12 -1.91 -2.89
CA ILE A 147 1.97 -2.55 -2.24
C ILE A 147 1.89 -2.11 -0.77
N ASN A 148 3.00 -2.13 -0.05
CA ASN A 148 3.05 -1.68 1.34
C ASN A 148 2.71 -0.19 1.47
N GLY A 149 3.13 0.64 0.51
CA GLY A 149 2.77 2.05 0.43
C GLY A 149 1.27 2.27 0.41
N VAL A 150 0.50 1.44 -0.30
CA VAL A 150 -0.97 1.52 -0.31
C VAL A 150 -1.57 0.95 0.97
N VAL A 151 -1.15 -0.25 1.41
CA VAL A 151 -1.76 -0.94 2.56
C VAL A 151 -1.52 -0.20 3.88
N GLN A 152 -0.37 0.44 4.03
CA GLN A 152 -0.04 1.22 5.23
C GLN A 152 -0.12 2.72 4.97
N GLY A 153 0.71 3.25 4.08
CA GLY A 153 0.86 4.68 3.88
C GLY A 153 -0.44 5.39 3.43
N ASP A 154 -1.13 4.84 2.43
CA ASP A 154 -2.38 5.44 1.93
C ASP A 154 -3.53 5.28 2.91
N VAL A 155 -3.62 4.15 3.62
CA VAL A 155 -4.62 3.97 4.68
C VAL A 155 -4.36 4.92 5.85
N ASP A 156 -3.09 5.11 6.26
CA ASP A 156 -2.73 6.07 7.31
C ASP A 156 -2.99 7.53 6.89
N GLN A 157 -2.83 7.86 5.60
CA GLN A 157 -3.12 9.20 5.09
C GLN A 157 -4.60 9.59 5.25
N LEU A 158 -5.53 8.62 5.33
CA LEU A 158 -6.94 8.89 5.60
C LEU A 158 -7.20 9.30 7.05
N HIS A 159 -6.28 9.03 7.97
CA HIS A 159 -6.40 9.37 9.40
C HIS A 159 -6.75 10.84 9.61
N HIS A 160 -5.98 11.74 9.00
CA HIS A 160 -6.20 13.17 9.19
C HIS A 160 -7.58 13.63 8.71
N LEU A 161 -8.04 13.07 7.59
CA LEU A 161 -9.36 13.40 7.02
C LEU A 161 -10.52 12.96 7.93
N ILE A 162 -10.36 11.86 8.66
CA ILE A 162 -11.44 11.23 9.44
C ILE A 162 -11.39 11.66 10.90
N ALA A 163 -10.20 11.67 11.50
CA ALA A 163 -10.03 11.96 12.92
C ALA A 163 -9.99 13.46 13.21
N HIS A 164 -9.40 14.27 12.33
CA HIS A 164 -9.14 15.70 12.60
C HIS A 164 -9.98 16.65 11.75
N ALA A 165 -10.10 16.41 10.44
CA ALA A 165 -10.78 17.35 9.55
C ALA A 165 -12.24 17.69 9.94
N PRO A 166 -13.09 16.76 10.44
CA PRO A 166 -14.45 17.10 10.89
C PRO A 166 -14.44 18.08 12.06
N VAL A 167 -13.51 17.88 13.01
CA VAL A 167 -13.37 18.74 14.20
C VAL A 167 -12.84 20.11 13.82
N GLU A 168 -11.79 20.16 13.01
CA GLU A 168 -11.13 21.39 12.53
C GLU A 168 -12.06 22.21 11.63
N ALA A 169 -12.70 21.56 10.63
CA ALA A 169 -13.60 22.22 9.71
C ALA A 169 -14.82 22.80 10.41
N THR A 170 -15.39 22.06 11.39
CA THR A 170 -16.51 22.57 12.19
C THR A 170 -16.11 23.80 12.99
N SER A 171 -14.98 23.76 13.68
CA SER A 171 -14.47 24.89 14.47
C SER A 171 -14.12 26.08 13.58
N ALA A 172 -13.54 25.82 12.40
CA ALA A 172 -13.18 26.85 11.43
C ALA A 172 -14.38 27.62 10.84
N VAL A 173 -15.57 27.04 10.91
CA VAL A 173 -16.81 27.68 10.47
C VAL A 173 -17.59 28.28 11.66
N VAL A 174 -17.78 27.46 12.71
CA VAL A 174 -18.67 27.85 13.83
C VAL A 174 -18.08 29.01 14.64
N VAL A 175 -16.78 28.97 14.96
CA VAL A 175 -16.15 30.01 15.79
C VAL A 175 -16.18 31.38 15.12
N PRO A 176 -15.78 31.56 13.85
CA PRO A 176 -15.88 32.85 13.18
C PRO A 176 -17.32 33.35 13.05
N LEU A 177 -18.28 32.49 12.65
CA LEU A 177 -19.67 32.90 12.48
C LEU A 177 -20.30 33.37 13.80
N ALA A 178 -20.06 32.62 14.89
CA ALA A 178 -20.57 32.98 16.20
C ALA A 178 -19.88 34.26 16.72
N SER A 179 -18.57 34.40 16.52
CA SER A 179 -17.83 35.62 16.90
C SER A 179 -18.30 36.85 16.11
N LEU A 180 -18.49 36.73 14.79
CA LEU A 180 -19.02 37.81 13.96
C LEU A 180 -20.43 38.18 14.38
N GLY A 181 -21.31 37.20 14.66
CA GLY A 181 -22.65 37.46 15.14
C GLY A 181 -22.66 38.24 16.46
N TYR A 182 -21.82 37.87 17.42
CA TYR A 182 -21.68 38.59 18.68
C TYR A 182 -21.09 40.00 18.50
N LEU A 183 -20.03 40.16 17.71
CA LEU A 183 -19.40 41.45 17.43
C LEU A 183 -20.36 42.40 16.69
N ALA A 184 -21.12 41.92 15.71
CA ALA A 184 -22.09 42.67 14.96
C ALA A 184 -23.28 43.14 15.85
N TRP A 185 -23.64 42.33 16.87
CA TRP A 185 -24.64 42.72 17.86
C TRP A 185 -24.14 43.84 18.79
N VAL A 186 -22.83 43.85 19.11
CA VAL A 186 -22.22 44.91 19.94
C VAL A 186 -22.05 46.21 19.14
N ASP A 187 -21.32 46.18 18.03
CA ASP A 187 -21.18 47.29 17.09
C ASP A 187 -20.89 46.79 15.68
N TRP A 188 -21.84 46.98 14.77
CA TRP A 188 -21.71 46.50 13.38
C TRP A 188 -20.64 47.26 12.59
N ARG A 189 -20.34 48.55 12.93
CA ARG A 189 -19.38 49.41 12.22
C ARG A 189 -17.94 48.89 12.49
N LEU A 190 -17.63 48.65 13.74
CA LEU A 190 -16.32 48.10 14.12
C LEU A 190 -16.18 46.64 13.66
N THR A 191 -17.29 45.90 13.57
CA THR A 191 -17.29 44.55 12.99
C THR A 191 -16.89 44.56 11.51
N LEU A 192 -17.34 45.57 10.73
CA LEU A 192 -16.88 45.73 9.34
C LEU A 192 -15.37 45.97 9.26
N VAL A 193 -14.81 46.76 10.19
CA VAL A 193 -13.36 46.96 10.29
C VAL A 193 -12.63 45.62 10.63
N ALA A 194 -13.14 44.86 11.59
CA ALA A 194 -12.61 43.58 11.97
C ALA A 194 -12.69 42.50 10.85
N LEU A 195 -13.63 42.69 9.91
CA LEU A 195 -13.80 41.79 8.77
C LEU A 195 -12.75 42.03 7.65
N VAL A 196 -12.11 43.22 7.61
CA VAL A 196 -11.13 43.55 6.56
C VAL A 196 -9.95 42.54 6.50
N PRO A 197 -9.24 42.22 7.59
CA PRO A 197 -8.15 41.23 7.53
C PRO A 197 -8.66 39.84 7.16
N VAL A 198 -9.90 39.49 7.53
CA VAL A 198 -10.52 38.20 7.16
C VAL A 198 -10.71 38.10 5.65
N LEU A 199 -11.35 39.11 5.04
CA LEU A 199 -11.62 39.15 3.59
C LEU A 199 -10.31 39.22 2.78
N LEU A 200 -9.38 40.07 3.23
CA LEU A 200 -8.07 40.19 2.58
C LEU A 200 -7.26 38.90 2.70
N GLY A 201 -7.27 38.27 3.87
CA GLY A 201 -6.64 36.97 4.08
C GLY A 201 -7.20 35.87 3.19
N LEU A 202 -8.52 35.79 3.05
CA LEU A 202 -9.19 34.85 2.14
C LEU A 202 -8.84 35.13 0.68
N ALA A 203 -8.78 36.39 0.26
CA ALA A 203 -8.39 36.77 -1.10
C ALA A 203 -6.92 36.35 -1.38
N LEU A 204 -6.01 36.64 -0.45
CA LEU A 204 -4.60 36.25 -0.56
C LEU A 204 -4.44 34.72 -0.57
N GLN A 205 -5.18 34.01 0.27
CA GLN A 205 -5.17 32.54 0.30
C GLN A 205 -5.67 31.94 -1.03
N ARG A 206 -6.72 32.54 -1.62
CA ARG A 206 -7.21 32.12 -2.94
C ARG A 206 -6.18 32.34 -4.04
N LEU A 207 -5.40 33.42 -3.99
CA LEU A 207 -4.30 33.66 -4.92
C LEU A 207 -3.16 32.65 -4.74
N LEU A 208 -2.85 32.28 -3.50
CA LEU A 208 -1.86 31.21 -3.20
C LEU A 208 -2.30 29.83 -3.70
N GLN A 209 -3.59 29.57 -3.82
CA GLN A 209 -4.17 28.32 -4.31
C GLN A 209 -4.54 28.35 -5.79
N SER A 210 -4.05 29.34 -6.56
CA SER A 210 -4.30 29.42 -8.01
C SER A 210 -3.84 28.17 -8.76
N GLU A 211 -4.44 27.89 -9.91
CA GLU A 211 -4.10 26.70 -10.73
C GLU A 211 -2.63 26.66 -11.10
N ASP A 212 -2.01 27.80 -11.36
CA ASP A 212 -0.58 27.86 -11.69
C ASP A 212 0.28 27.42 -10.51
N ARG A 213 -0.06 27.85 -9.29
CA ARG A 213 0.60 27.39 -8.07
C ARG A 213 0.41 25.91 -7.80
N GLN A 214 -0.77 25.38 -8.07
CA GLN A 214 -1.02 23.94 -7.95
C GLN A 214 -0.21 23.14 -8.98
N ARG A 215 -0.01 23.65 -10.19
CA ARG A 215 0.88 23.05 -11.20
C ARG A 215 2.33 23.06 -10.75
N GLU A 216 2.80 24.17 -10.17
CA GLU A 216 4.14 24.26 -9.56
C GLU A 216 4.28 23.26 -8.40
N GLY A 217 3.28 23.14 -7.53
CA GLY A 217 3.28 22.14 -6.44
C GLY A 217 3.37 20.69 -6.95
N ARG A 218 2.68 20.36 -8.06
CA ARG A 218 2.81 19.02 -8.69
C ARG A 218 4.24 18.79 -9.23
N ARG A 219 4.83 19.77 -9.90
CA ARG A 219 6.23 19.69 -10.37
C ARG A 219 7.21 19.50 -9.21
N MET A 220 6.91 20.13 -8.06
CA MET A 220 7.66 19.94 -6.82
C MET A 220 7.60 18.48 -6.35
N GLY A 221 6.40 17.88 -6.32
CA GLY A 221 6.21 16.47 -6.00
C GLY A 221 6.98 15.53 -6.93
N GLU A 222 6.96 15.81 -8.25
CA GLU A 222 7.72 15.05 -9.25
C GLU A 222 9.24 15.18 -9.06
N ALA A 223 9.72 16.39 -8.73
CA ALA A 223 11.14 16.61 -8.45
C ALA A 223 11.59 15.84 -7.20
N MET A 224 10.76 15.85 -6.15
CA MET A 224 11.01 15.05 -4.92
C MET A 224 11.00 13.55 -5.20
N GLY A 225 10.08 13.08 -6.04
CA GLY A 225 10.03 11.69 -6.51
C GLY A 225 11.31 11.26 -7.24
N ARG A 226 11.88 12.14 -8.07
CA ARG A 226 13.16 11.88 -8.76
C ARG A 226 14.34 11.74 -7.78
N ILE A 227 14.38 12.56 -6.74
CA ILE A 227 15.41 12.39 -5.67
C ILE A 227 15.22 11.04 -4.98
N GLY A 228 13.98 10.69 -4.61
CA GLY A 228 13.68 9.41 -3.98
C GLY A 228 14.16 8.23 -4.82
N ALA A 229 13.84 8.22 -6.12
CA ALA A 229 14.28 7.18 -7.05
C ALA A 229 15.81 7.13 -7.18
N ALA A 230 16.47 8.29 -7.31
CA ALA A 230 17.94 8.36 -7.40
C ALA A 230 18.62 7.91 -6.09
N SER A 231 18.00 8.16 -4.94
CA SER A 231 18.49 7.70 -3.64
C SER A 231 18.44 6.19 -3.51
N VAL A 232 17.31 5.57 -3.91
CA VAL A 232 17.16 4.12 -3.92
C VAL A 232 18.18 3.48 -4.87
N GLU A 233 18.30 3.98 -6.11
CA GLU A 233 19.30 3.50 -7.09
C GLU A 233 20.73 3.60 -6.51
N PHE A 234 21.06 4.70 -5.82
CA PHE A 234 22.37 4.90 -5.20
C PHE A 234 22.63 3.89 -4.07
N VAL A 235 21.64 3.66 -3.20
CA VAL A 235 21.77 2.71 -2.07
C VAL A 235 21.86 1.27 -2.57
N GLU A 236 21.01 0.85 -3.50
CA GLU A 236 21.03 -0.48 -4.09
C GLU A 236 22.34 -0.75 -4.86
N GLY A 237 22.85 0.28 -5.57
CA GLY A 237 24.10 0.21 -6.32
C GLY A 237 25.36 0.43 -5.51
N ILE A 238 25.29 0.69 -4.19
CA ILE A 238 26.43 1.15 -3.40
C ILE A 238 27.61 0.14 -3.36
N SER A 239 27.30 -1.15 -3.38
CA SER A 239 28.32 -2.22 -3.43
C SER A 239 29.12 -2.17 -4.73
N VAL A 240 28.46 -1.98 -5.87
CA VAL A 240 29.08 -1.85 -7.19
C VAL A 240 29.93 -0.58 -7.25
N VAL A 241 29.36 0.52 -6.77
CA VAL A 241 30.04 1.83 -6.69
C VAL A 241 31.33 1.75 -5.86
N LYS A 242 31.29 1.08 -4.70
CA LYS A 242 32.47 0.89 -3.83
C LYS A 242 33.51 -0.04 -4.41
N THR A 243 33.08 -1.11 -5.11
CA THR A 243 33.98 -2.15 -5.63
C THR A 243 34.71 -1.72 -6.90
N PHE A 244 34.00 -1.04 -7.80
CA PHE A 244 34.53 -0.72 -9.13
C PHE A 244 34.97 0.74 -9.28
N GLY A 245 34.98 1.54 -8.21
CA GLY A 245 35.47 2.91 -8.22
C GLY A 245 34.63 3.90 -9.03
N GLY A 246 33.48 3.45 -9.53
CA GLY A 246 32.54 4.24 -10.34
C GLY A 246 31.70 5.25 -9.51
N GLY A 247 32.11 5.57 -8.28
CA GLY A 247 31.40 6.44 -7.35
C GLY A 247 31.03 7.81 -7.92
N GLY A 248 31.74 8.27 -8.96
CA GLY A 248 31.45 9.52 -9.62
C GLY A 248 30.12 9.54 -10.37
N GLN A 249 29.70 8.46 -11.07
CA GLN A 249 28.50 8.52 -11.93
C GLN A 249 27.19 8.34 -11.15
N ALA A 250 27.12 7.35 -10.25
CA ALA A 250 25.91 7.14 -9.44
C ALA A 250 25.71 8.30 -8.45
N HIS A 251 26.83 8.80 -7.84
CA HIS A 251 26.80 10.01 -7.03
C HIS A 251 26.42 11.26 -7.83
N GLN A 252 26.85 11.36 -9.09
CA GLN A 252 26.48 12.47 -9.97
C GLN A 252 25.00 12.48 -10.34
N ARG A 253 24.37 11.32 -10.54
CA ARG A 253 22.91 11.25 -10.79
C ARG A 253 22.11 11.74 -9.60
N TYR A 254 22.43 11.25 -8.40
CA TYR A 254 21.80 11.71 -7.17
C TYR A 254 22.02 13.21 -6.96
N ARG A 255 23.27 13.68 -7.10
CA ARG A 255 23.61 15.09 -6.95
C ARG A 255 22.89 15.98 -7.97
N LYS A 256 22.83 15.58 -9.26
CA LYS A 256 22.07 16.32 -10.27
C LYS A 256 20.57 16.38 -9.96
N ALA A 257 19.99 15.29 -9.44
CA ALA A 257 18.59 15.28 -9.01
C ALA A 257 18.37 16.21 -7.80
N ALA A 258 19.29 16.21 -6.85
CA ALA A 258 19.26 17.08 -5.68
C ALA A 258 19.47 18.56 -6.03
N ASP A 259 20.44 18.87 -6.89
CA ASP A 259 20.73 20.25 -7.36
C ASP A 259 19.50 20.78 -8.15
N ALA A 260 18.94 19.98 -9.08
CA ALA A 260 17.74 20.37 -9.83
C ALA A 260 16.51 20.59 -8.92
N PHE A 261 16.37 19.80 -7.87
CA PHE A 261 15.35 20.02 -6.86
C PHE A 261 15.60 21.31 -6.08
N ALA A 262 16.84 21.56 -5.64
CA ALA A 262 17.19 22.76 -4.88
C ALA A 262 16.91 24.03 -5.69
N ASP A 263 17.30 24.07 -6.96
CA ASP A 263 17.06 25.20 -7.87
C ASP A 263 15.55 25.44 -8.07
N PHE A 264 14.81 24.37 -8.30
CA PHE A 264 13.35 24.44 -8.43
C PHE A 264 12.69 24.89 -7.11
N PHE A 265 13.13 24.33 -5.98
CA PHE A 265 12.60 24.66 -4.64
C PHE A 265 12.81 26.14 -4.31
N LEU A 266 14.02 26.65 -4.55
CA LEU A 266 14.32 28.06 -4.32
C LEU A 266 13.44 28.98 -5.17
N THR A 267 13.25 28.65 -6.44
CA THR A 267 12.37 29.39 -7.36
C THR A 267 10.90 29.35 -6.90
N TYR A 268 10.42 28.16 -6.52
CA TYR A 268 9.06 27.94 -6.03
C TYR A 268 8.78 28.74 -4.74
N VAL A 269 9.71 28.63 -3.75
CA VAL A 269 9.57 29.32 -2.47
C VAL A 269 9.69 30.83 -2.65
N ALA A 270 10.67 31.30 -3.43
CA ALA A 270 10.81 32.74 -3.70
C ALA A 270 9.59 33.33 -4.37
N GLY A 271 8.99 32.60 -5.32
CA GLY A 271 7.76 33.03 -6.00
C GLY A 271 6.53 33.09 -5.06
N ALA A 272 6.45 32.23 -4.04
CA ALA A 272 5.36 32.20 -3.07
C ALA A 272 5.61 33.12 -1.86
N ALA A 273 6.87 33.35 -1.48
CA ALA A 273 7.26 33.97 -0.22
C ALA A 273 6.62 35.37 0.00
N GLY A 274 6.63 36.23 -1.01
CA GLY A 274 6.07 37.57 -0.88
C GLY A 274 4.58 37.57 -0.55
N LEU A 275 3.79 36.78 -1.30
CA LEU A 275 2.36 36.66 -1.10
C LEU A 275 2.00 35.95 0.22
N ALA A 276 2.75 34.90 0.57
CA ALA A 276 2.58 34.18 1.83
C ALA A 276 2.94 35.06 3.04
N SER A 277 4.04 35.86 2.95
CA SER A 277 4.41 36.82 4.00
C SER A 277 3.37 37.91 4.17
N LEU A 278 2.79 38.42 3.07
CA LEU A 278 1.72 39.41 3.12
C LEU A 278 0.47 38.80 3.78
N ALA A 279 0.08 37.58 3.42
CA ALA A 279 -1.03 36.88 4.05
C ALA A 279 -0.79 36.67 5.56
N ALA A 280 0.41 36.24 5.93
CA ALA A 280 0.80 36.07 7.33
C ALA A 280 0.78 37.40 8.11
N LEU A 281 1.21 38.50 7.51
CA LEU A 281 1.13 39.84 8.12
C LEU A 281 -0.30 40.24 8.35
N VAL A 282 -1.15 40.16 7.33
CA VAL A 282 -2.58 40.59 7.39
C VAL A 282 -3.37 39.79 8.41
N LEU A 283 -3.08 38.47 8.51
CA LEU A 283 -3.75 37.60 9.47
C LEU A 283 -3.09 37.58 10.85
N SER A 284 -1.99 38.31 11.04
CA SER A 284 -1.28 38.34 12.31
C SER A 284 -2.07 39.07 13.41
N PRO A 285 -2.02 38.56 14.66
CA PRO A 285 -2.69 39.25 15.78
C PRO A 285 -2.29 40.71 15.94
N PRO A 286 -1.01 41.14 15.79
CA PRO A 286 -0.64 42.55 15.89
C PRO A 286 -1.35 43.45 14.87
N PHE A 287 -1.46 42.99 13.60
CA PHE A 287 -2.14 43.77 12.55
C PHE A 287 -3.65 43.88 12.82
N VAL A 288 -4.27 42.77 13.20
CA VAL A 288 -5.70 42.75 13.56
C VAL A 288 -5.98 43.66 14.74
N LEU A 289 -5.18 43.57 15.79
CA LEU A 289 -5.32 44.43 16.98
C LEU A 289 -5.10 45.90 16.65
N LEU A 290 -4.10 46.26 15.87
CA LEU A 290 -3.83 47.62 15.44
C LEU A 290 -5.04 48.21 14.70
N LEU A 291 -5.60 47.42 13.77
CA LEU A 291 -6.75 47.87 12.96
C LEU A 291 -8.02 48.05 13.82
N VAL A 292 -8.30 47.08 14.68
CA VAL A 292 -9.51 47.08 15.52
C VAL A 292 -9.41 48.15 16.64
N LEU A 293 -8.26 48.27 17.30
CA LEU A 293 -8.06 49.30 18.33
C LEU A 293 -8.03 50.70 17.71
N GLY A 294 -7.40 50.89 16.55
CA GLY A 294 -7.37 52.15 15.83
C GLY A 294 -8.78 52.56 15.36
N GLY A 295 -9.52 51.64 14.74
CA GLY A 295 -10.90 51.87 14.32
C GLY A 295 -11.85 52.12 15.49
N GLY A 296 -11.73 51.33 16.56
CA GLY A 296 -12.53 51.54 17.78
C GLY A 296 -12.23 52.86 18.48
N THR A 297 -10.96 53.24 18.60
CA THR A 297 -10.58 54.57 19.16
C THR A 297 -11.14 55.70 18.33
N ALA A 298 -11.14 55.61 17.00
CA ALA A 298 -11.73 56.61 16.12
C ALA A 298 -13.24 56.70 16.30
N LEU A 299 -13.96 55.58 16.46
CA LEU A 299 -15.40 55.56 16.71
C LEU A 299 -15.76 56.18 18.10
N ILE A 300 -14.94 55.89 19.12
CA ILE A 300 -15.11 56.45 20.46
C ILE A 300 -14.86 57.98 20.42
N ALA A 301 -13.80 58.44 19.75
CA ALA A 301 -13.48 59.85 19.60
C ALA A 301 -14.56 60.65 18.82
N ALA A 302 -15.31 59.95 17.98
CA ALA A 302 -16.45 60.51 17.23
C ALA A 302 -17.81 60.40 17.99
N ASP A 303 -17.81 60.00 19.28
CA ASP A 303 -18.98 59.72 20.10
C ASP A 303 -19.96 58.71 19.46
N ALA A 304 -19.45 57.84 18.60
CA ALA A 304 -20.25 56.86 17.84
C ALA A 304 -20.35 55.50 18.55
N MET A 305 -19.48 55.22 19.55
CA MET A 305 -19.42 53.97 20.28
C MET A 305 -18.98 54.18 21.73
N PRO A 306 -19.65 53.53 22.73
CA PRO A 306 -19.19 53.53 24.11
C PRO A 306 -17.83 52.85 24.28
N PRO A 307 -16.91 53.36 25.14
CA PRO A 307 -15.61 52.72 25.35
C PRO A 307 -15.66 51.24 25.80
N ALA A 308 -16.68 50.87 26.58
CA ALA A 308 -16.87 49.51 27.05
C ALA A 308 -17.18 48.52 25.91
N ASP A 309 -17.75 48.98 24.82
CA ASP A 309 -18.07 48.13 23.66
C ASP A 309 -16.87 47.82 22.78
N LEU A 310 -15.70 48.44 23.04
CA LEU A 310 -14.43 48.07 22.41
C LEU A 310 -13.88 46.73 22.96
N LEU A 311 -14.19 46.36 24.21
CA LEU A 311 -13.59 45.22 24.91
C LEU A 311 -13.68 43.87 24.17
N PRO A 312 -14.83 43.48 23.55
CA PRO A 312 -14.94 42.21 22.86
C PRO A 312 -14.08 42.09 21.60
N PHE A 313 -13.81 43.21 20.93
CA PHE A 313 -13.15 43.20 19.62
C PHE A 313 -11.72 42.73 19.63
N PRO A 314 -10.81 43.14 20.51
CA PRO A 314 -9.46 42.63 20.59
C PRO A 314 -9.39 41.10 20.81
N LEU A 315 -10.33 40.56 21.60
CA LEU A 315 -10.36 39.15 21.95
C LEU A 315 -10.94 38.30 20.81
N LEU A 316 -12.05 38.71 20.22
CA LEU A 316 -12.78 37.88 19.25
C LEU A 316 -12.31 38.13 17.81
N ALA A 317 -11.82 39.34 17.46
CA ALA A 317 -11.32 39.60 16.11
C ALA A 317 -10.08 38.78 15.77
N VAL A 318 -9.19 38.53 16.74
CA VAL A 318 -8.04 37.64 16.55
C VAL A 318 -8.51 36.21 16.32
N ALA A 319 -9.57 35.75 16.98
CA ALA A 319 -10.13 34.42 16.78
C ALA A 319 -10.75 34.23 15.38
N LEU A 320 -11.10 35.30 14.67
CA LEU A 320 -11.62 35.22 13.30
C LEU A 320 -10.56 34.85 12.26
N THR A 321 -9.29 35.18 12.49
CA THR A 321 -8.24 34.98 11.50
C THR A 321 -7.54 33.61 11.59
N ALA A 322 -7.56 32.99 12.77
CA ALA A 322 -6.91 31.68 13.00
C ALA A 322 -7.41 30.55 12.07
N PRO A 323 -8.74 30.39 11.84
CA PRO A 323 -9.24 29.37 10.93
C PRO A 323 -8.83 29.57 9.48
N ILE A 324 -8.62 30.81 9.03
CA ILE A 324 -8.20 31.11 7.66
C ILE A 324 -6.78 30.65 7.41
N ALA A 325 -5.90 30.84 8.39
CA ALA A 325 -4.53 30.32 8.30
C ALA A 325 -4.50 28.78 8.23
N ALA A 326 -5.42 28.10 8.90
CA ALA A 326 -5.54 26.64 8.89
C ALA A 326 -6.16 26.08 7.59
N LEU A 327 -6.98 26.86 6.86
CA LEU A 327 -7.65 26.40 5.63
C LEU A 327 -6.68 25.89 4.55
N GLY A 328 -5.50 26.50 4.41
CA GLY A 328 -4.49 26.07 3.44
C GLY A 328 -4.03 24.63 3.67
N HIS A 329 -3.66 24.32 4.88
CA HIS A 329 -3.20 22.97 5.26
C HIS A 329 -4.33 21.93 5.22
N GLY A 330 -5.56 22.35 5.60
CA GLY A 330 -6.73 21.48 5.55
C GLY A 330 -7.06 21.01 4.13
N LEU A 331 -7.01 21.90 3.14
CA LEU A 331 -7.27 21.56 1.73
C LEU A 331 -6.20 20.63 1.15
N ASP A 332 -4.93 20.83 1.49
CA ASP A 332 -3.83 19.95 1.06
C ASP A 332 -4.01 18.52 1.60
N ASN A 333 -4.45 18.39 2.85
CA ASN A 333 -4.76 17.11 3.48
C ASN A 333 -5.95 16.40 2.81
N VAL A 334 -7.00 17.15 2.43
CA VAL A 334 -8.14 16.58 1.68
C VAL A 334 -7.69 16.05 0.33
N HIS A 335 -6.91 16.83 -0.44
CA HIS A 335 -6.38 16.36 -1.72
C HIS A 335 -5.41 15.18 -1.60
N ALA A 336 -4.62 15.13 -0.54
CA ALA A 336 -3.78 13.97 -0.26
C ALA A 336 -4.62 12.71 0.02
N ALA A 337 -5.65 12.84 0.85
CA ALA A 337 -6.57 11.75 1.16
C ALA A 337 -7.38 11.29 -0.08
N GLU A 338 -7.79 12.20 -0.98
CA GLU A 338 -8.43 11.85 -2.25
C GLU A 338 -7.52 10.99 -3.13
N ARG A 339 -6.25 11.36 -3.28
CA ARG A 339 -5.26 10.56 -4.03
C ARG A 339 -5.01 9.19 -3.41
N SER A 340 -4.92 9.12 -2.08
CA SER A 340 -4.78 7.84 -1.36
C SER A 340 -6.00 6.95 -1.55
N ALA A 341 -7.21 7.52 -1.49
CA ALA A 341 -8.45 6.77 -1.76
C ALA A 341 -8.51 6.24 -3.21
N GLU A 342 -7.97 6.98 -4.18
CA GLU A 342 -7.85 6.51 -5.57
C GLU A 342 -6.94 5.29 -5.66
N ARG A 343 -5.75 5.33 -5.06
CA ARG A 343 -4.81 4.20 -5.07
C ARG A 343 -5.37 2.97 -4.34
N ILE A 344 -6.04 3.18 -3.20
CA ILE A 344 -6.75 2.10 -2.49
C ILE A 344 -7.83 1.49 -3.38
N ARG A 345 -8.66 2.32 -4.04
CA ARG A 345 -9.69 1.86 -4.98
C ARG A 345 -9.07 1.06 -6.12
N ASP A 346 -8.02 1.59 -6.75
CA ASP A 346 -7.37 0.95 -7.89
C ASP A 346 -6.81 -0.43 -7.50
N MET A 347 -6.25 -0.55 -6.31
CA MET A 347 -5.81 -1.84 -5.77
C MET A 347 -6.98 -2.80 -5.48
N LEU A 348 -8.09 -2.30 -4.93
CA LEU A 348 -9.29 -3.09 -4.69
C LEU A 348 -10.03 -3.48 -5.99
N SER A 349 -9.85 -2.72 -7.07
CA SER A 349 -10.47 -2.97 -8.37
C SER A 349 -9.76 -4.04 -9.20
N VAL A 350 -8.55 -4.46 -8.80
CA VAL A 350 -7.81 -5.52 -9.49
C VAL A 350 -8.67 -6.79 -9.50
N PRO A 351 -8.99 -7.36 -10.68
CA PRO A 351 -9.84 -8.54 -10.73
C PRO A 351 -9.15 -9.73 -10.05
N PRO A 352 -9.85 -10.46 -9.18
CA PRO A 352 -9.34 -11.72 -8.64
C PRO A 352 -9.30 -12.78 -9.74
N LEU A 353 -8.56 -13.87 -9.51
CA LEU A 353 -8.79 -15.09 -10.29
C LEU A 353 -10.23 -15.53 -10.06
N SER A 354 -10.96 -15.76 -11.16
CA SER A 354 -12.35 -16.22 -11.06
C SER A 354 -12.40 -17.63 -10.48
N GLU A 355 -13.16 -17.83 -9.41
CA GLU A 355 -13.48 -19.18 -8.93
C GLU A 355 -14.66 -19.71 -9.74
N PRO A 356 -14.64 -20.99 -10.11
CA PRO A 356 -15.67 -21.56 -10.95
C PRO A 356 -17.01 -21.72 -10.22
N VAL A 357 -18.10 -21.34 -10.90
CA VAL A 357 -19.47 -21.56 -10.39
C VAL A 357 -19.82 -23.05 -10.36
N THR A 358 -19.34 -23.80 -11.35
CA THR A 358 -19.51 -25.26 -11.44
C THR A 358 -18.13 -25.92 -11.42
N PRO A 359 -17.66 -26.38 -10.25
CA PRO A 359 -16.36 -26.99 -10.12
C PRO A 359 -16.19 -28.24 -10.98
N ALA A 360 -15.12 -28.30 -11.78
CA ALA A 360 -14.72 -29.49 -12.51
C ALA A 360 -13.69 -30.29 -11.74
N GLU A 361 -13.68 -31.62 -11.98
CA GLU A 361 -12.67 -32.54 -11.46
C GLU A 361 -11.75 -32.95 -12.61
N PRO A 362 -10.41 -32.83 -12.47
CA PRO A 362 -9.49 -33.33 -13.47
C PRO A 362 -9.45 -34.87 -13.45
N HIS A 363 -9.48 -35.49 -14.62
CA HIS A 363 -9.35 -36.93 -14.76
C HIS A 363 -7.95 -37.31 -15.27
N GLY A 364 -7.01 -37.51 -14.34
CA GLY A 364 -5.59 -37.81 -14.65
C GLY A 364 -4.72 -36.56 -14.74
N ASP A 365 -3.47 -36.76 -15.15
CA ASP A 365 -2.36 -35.80 -14.99
C ASP A 365 -1.85 -35.24 -16.33
N ARG A 366 -2.64 -35.42 -17.40
CA ARG A 366 -2.34 -34.86 -18.72
C ARG A 366 -2.62 -33.38 -18.73
N VAL A 367 -1.61 -32.58 -19.09
CA VAL A 367 -1.77 -31.14 -19.27
C VAL A 367 -1.77 -30.80 -20.75
N GLU A 368 -2.75 -30.00 -21.20
CA GLU A 368 -2.89 -29.65 -22.61
C GLU A 368 -3.10 -28.15 -22.77
N PHE A 369 -2.26 -27.52 -23.59
CA PHE A 369 -2.40 -26.13 -24.03
C PHE A 369 -3.06 -26.15 -25.41
N ARG A 370 -4.17 -25.43 -25.60
CA ARG A 370 -4.94 -25.34 -26.86
C ARG A 370 -5.00 -23.89 -27.33
N GLY A 371 -4.22 -23.54 -28.35
CA GLY A 371 -4.19 -22.24 -28.96
C GLY A 371 -3.88 -21.10 -27.98
N VAL A 372 -3.06 -21.35 -26.96
CA VAL A 372 -2.83 -20.43 -25.85
C VAL A 372 -2.09 -19.20 -26.28
N GLY A 373 -2.72 -18.02 -26.05
CA GLY A 373 -2.10 -16.71 -26.11
C GLY A 373 -2.08 -16.04 -24.74
N PHE A 374 -1.03 -15.25 -24.48
CA PHE A 374 -0.91 -14.52 -23.22
C PHE A 374 -0.19 -13.18 -23.39
N ALA A 375 -0.72 -12.14 -22.72
CA ALA A 375 -0.07 -10.83 -22.58
C ALA A 375 -0.23 -10.35 -21.13
N TYR A 376 0.82 -9.75 -20.57
CA TYR A 376 0.74 -9.13 -19.23
C TYR A 376 -0.07 -7.83 -19.26
N ASP A 377 0.12 -7.04 -20.34
CA ASP A 377 -0.63 -5.82 -20.62
C ASP A 377 -1.28 -5.91 -22.01
N SER A 378 -2.33 -5.15 -22.24
CA SER A 378 -3.14 -5.17 -23.46
C SER A 378 -2.39 -4.87 -24.79
N GLY A 379 -1.05 -4.67 -24.76
CA GLY A 379 -0.29 -4.20 -25.92
C GLY A 379 0.78 -5.14 -26.50
N ARG A 380 1.31 -6.10 -25.74
CA ARG A 380 2.42 -6.96 -26.22
C ARG A 380 2.20 -8.43 -25.87
N PRO A 381 1.77 -9.26 -26.84
CA PRO A 381 1.60 -10.70 -26.59
C PRO A 381 2.97 -11.37 -26.36
N VAL A 382 3.07 -12.08 -25.21
CA VAL A 382 4.25 -12.87 -24.81
C VAL A 382 4.15 -14.29 -25.32
N LEU A 383 2.94 -14.87 -25.35
CA LEU A 383 2.67 -16.20 -25.95
C LEU A 383 1.68 -16.04 -27.09
N ARG A 384 1.86 -16.81 -28.17
CA ARG A 384 1.11 -16.68 -29.41
C ARG A 384 0.72 -18.04 -29.98
N GLY A 385 -0.51 -18.48 -29.68
CA GLY A 385 -1.08 -19.71 -30.23
C GLY A 385 -0.25 -20.94 -29.89
N ILE A 386 -0.01 -21.18 -28.61
CA ILE A 386 0.73 -22.34 -28.12
C ILE A 386 -0.18 -23.56 -28.08
N ASP A 387 0.21 -24.60 -28.79
CA ASP A 387 -0.36 -25.94 -28.72
C ASP A 387 0.71 -26.90 -28.18
N LEU A 388 0.49 -27.48 -27.01
CA LEU A 388 1.43 -28.37 -26.34
C LEU A 388 0.68 -29.36 -25.47
N VAL A 389 1.15 -30.61 -25.46
CA VAL A 389 0.65 -31.66 -24.57
C VAL A 389 1.81 -32.16 -23.70
N LEU A 390 1.59 -32.21 -22.40
CA LEU A 390 2.43 -32.90 -21.42
C LEU A 390 1.77 -34.26 -21.13
N GLU A 391 2.39 -35.31 -21.59
CA GLU A 391 1.88 -36.66 -21.37
C GLU A 391 2.14 -37.13 -19.93
N PRO A 392 1.22 -37.90 -19.32
CA PRO A 392 1.36 -38.40 -17.96
C PRO A 392 2.66 -39.12 -17.71
N GLY A 393 3.36 -38.80 -16.63
CA GLY A 393 4.59 -39.44 -16.21
C GLY A 393 5.83 -39.14 -17.06
N THR A 394 5.74 -38.19 -18.01
CA THR A 394 6.87 -37.81 -18.90
C THR A 394 7.49 -36.46 -18.50
N VAL A 395 8.75 -36.28 -18.91
CA VAL A 395 9.50 -35.02 -18.73
C VAL A 395 9.51 -34.23 -20.03
N THR A 396 8.89 -33.06 -20.01
CA THR A 396 8.95 -32.11 -21.12
C THR A 396 9.88 -30.95 -20.76
N ALA A 397 10.95 -30.74 -21.53
CA ALA A 397 11.93 -29.68 -21.34
C ALA A 397 11.61 -28.47 -22.25
N LEU A 398 11.43 -27.29 -21.67
CA LEU A 398 11.34 -26.03 -22.39
C LEU A 398 12.73 -25.41 -22.58
N VAL A 399 13.13 -25.17 -23.82
CA VAL A 399 14.40 -24.53 -24.18
C VAL A 399 14.16 -23.35 -25.11
N GLY A 400 15.11 -22.42 -25.17
CA GLY A 400 15.02 -21.24 -26.04
C GLY A 400 15.79 -20.05 -25.46
N PRO A 401 15.94 -18.96 -26.22
CA PRO A 401 16.60 -17.75 -25.75
C PRO A 401 15.89 -17.10 -24.57
N SER A 402 16.60 -16.21 -23.86
CA SER A 402 15.97 -15.38 -22.83
C SER A 402 14.87 -14.52 -23.45
N GLY A 403 13.73 -14.38 -22.76
CA GLY A 403 12.58 -13.63 -23.28
C GLY A 403 11.68 -14.42 -24.27
N ALA A 404 11.95 -15.70 -24.56
CA ALA A 404 11.12 -16.51 -25.46
C ALA A 404 9.73 -16.89 -24.89
N GLY A 405 9.43 -16.56 -23.63
CA GLY A 405 8.14 -16.86 -23.02
C GLY A 405 8.09 -18.15 -22.18
N LYS A 406 9.23 -18.83 -21.94
CA LYS A 406 9.30 -20.12 -21.24
C LYS A 406 8.71 -20.07 -19.82
N SER A 407 9.16 -19.12 -18.99
CA SER A 407 8.67 -18.97 -17.61
C SER A 407 7.20 -18.54 -17.59
N THR A 408 6.77 -17.71 -18.55
CA THR A 408 5.35 -17.36 -18.71
C THR A 408 4.48 -18.57 -19.02
N LEU A 409 4.92 -19.45 -19.95
CA LEU A 409 4.20 -20.68 -20.28
C LEU A 409 4.12 -21.62 -19.08
N ALA A 410 5.23 -21.79 -18.36
CA ALA A 410 5.29 -22.62 -17.17
C ALA A 410 4.38 -22.11 -16.04
N GLN A 411 4.26 -20.80 -15.87
CA GLN A 411 3.40 -20.15 -14.85
C GLN A 411 1.91 -20.28 -15.13
N LEU A 412 1.50 -20.61 -16.36
CA LEU A 412 0.10 -20.85 -16.68
C LEU A 412 -0.40 -22.21 -16.16
N VAL A 413 0.49 -23.19 -15.96
CA VAL A 413 0.10 -24.52 -15.43
C VAL A 413 -0.41 -24.44 -13.99
N PRO A 414 0.28 -23.77 -13.03
CA PRO A 414 -0.27 -23.52 -11.70
C PRO A 414 -1.32 -22.39 -11.66
N ARG A 415 -1.76 -21.90 -12.82
CA ARG A 415 -2.75 -20.81 -12.95
C ARG A 415 -2.36 -19.54 -12.18
N PHE A 416 -1.07 -19.13 -12.28
CA PHE A 416 -0.65 -17.84 -11.72
C PHE A 416 -1.25 -16.65 -12.48
N SER A 417 -1.74 -16.90 -13.68
CA SER A 417 -2.57 -16.01 -14.49
C SER A 417 -3.44 -16.86 -15.42
N ASP A 418 -4.57 -16.35 -15.83
CA ASP A 418 -5.37 -16.97 -16.88
C ASP A 418 -4.86 -16.59 -18.28
N PRO A 419 -4.90 -17.48 -19.29
CA PRO A 419 -4.54 -17.13 -20.65
C PRO A 419 -5.47 -16.05 -21.23
N THR A 420 -4.92 -15.14 -22.07
CA THR A 420 -5.72 -14.11 -22.75
C THR A 420 -6.54 -14.67 -23.91
N SER A 421 -6.11 -15.78 -24.48
CA SER A 421 -6.84 -16.56 -25.49
C SER A 421 -6.48 -18.04 -25.41
N GLY A 422 -7.36 -18.91 -25.88
CA GLY A 422 -7.18 -20.35 -25.76
C GLY A 422 -7.51 -20.88 -24.38
N SER A 423 -7.04 -22.10 -24.10
CA SER A 423 -7.29 -22.78 -22.82
C SER A 423 -6.12 -23.68 -22.42
N VAL A 424 -5.95 -23.85 -21.11
CA VAL A 424 -5.03 -24.83 -20.51
C VAL A 424 -5.90 -25.84 -19.76
N LEU A 425 -5.76 -27.12 -20.09
CA LEU A 425 -6.55 -28.19 -19.49
C LEU A 425 -5.67 -29.09 -18.65
N LEU A 426 -6.21 -29.59 -17.55
CA LEU A 426 -5.64 -30.65 -16.70
C LEU A 426 -6.62 -31.80 -16.62
N GLY A 427 -6.21 -33.00 -17.04
CA GLY A 427 -7.10 -34.17 -17.06
C GLY A 427 -8.40 -33.93 -17.85
N GLY A 428 -8.36 -33.10 -18.90
CA GLY A 428 -9.50 -32.72 -19.74
C GLY A 428 -10.37 -31.58 -19.22
N ALA A 429 -10.19 -31.13 -17.96
CA ALA A 429 -10.87 -29.97 -17.40
C ALA A 429 -10.08 -28.67 -17.63
N ASP A 430 -10.72 -27.59 -18.01
CA ASP A 430 -10.07 -26.27 -18.09
C ASP A 430 -9.63 -25.83 -16.69
N LEU A 431 -8.41 -25.28 -16.57
CA LEU A 431 -7.90 -24.81 -15.28
C LEU A 431 -8.80 -23.75 -14.64
N ARG A 432 -9.55 -22.99 -15.45
CA ARG A 432 -10.50 -21.98 -14.96
C ARG A 432 -11.71 -22.58 -14.27
N ASP A 433 -12.03 -23.85 -14.59
CA ASP A 433 -13.15 -24.58 -14.01
C ASP A 433 -12.75 -25.45 -12.81
N ILE A 434 -11.45 -25.49 -12.47
CA ILE A 434 -10.92 -26.20 -11.31
C ILE A 434 -10.73 -25.21 -10.15
N PRO A 435 -11.34 -25.43 -8.96
CA PRO A 435 -11.10 -24.60 -7.79
C PRO A 435 -9.60 -24.55 -7.41
N SER A 436 -9.10 -23.38 -7.02
CA SER A 436 -7.67 -23.16 -6.74
C SER A 436 -7.11 -24.15 -5.71
N GLU A 437 -7.85 -24.47 -4.65
CA GLU A 437 -7.43 -25.46 -3.64
C GLU A 437 -7.26 -26.87 -4.20
N ARG A 438 -8.09 -27.27 -5.17
CA ARG A 438 -7.98 -28.55 -5.85
C ARG A 438 -6.83 -28.55 -6.84
N LEU A 439 -6.68 -27.46 -7.60
CA LEU A 439 -5.59 -27.31 -8.56
C LEU A 439 -4.23 -27.51 -7.90
N TYR A 440 -4.00 -26.89 -6.74
CA TYR A 440 -2.72 -27.00 -6.02
C TYR A 440 -2.46 -28.35 -5.34
N ARG A 441 -3.46 -29.24 -5.29
CA ARG A 441 -3.24 -30.67 -4.97
C ARG A 441 -2.73 -31.47 -6.17
N HIS A 442 -3.04 -31.03 -7.40
CA HIS A 442 -2.63 -31.70 -8.64
C HIS A 442 -1.36 -31.10 -9.26
N VAL A 443 -1.06 -29.82 -8.98
CA VAL A 443 0.06 -29.09 -9.58
C VAL A 443 0.95 -28.50 -8.49
N SER A 444 2.22 -28.91 -8.48
CA SER A 444 3.26 -28.29 -7.63
C SER A 444 4.24 -27.50 -8.48
N PHE A 445 4.81 -26.45 -7.91
CA PHE A 445 5.71 -25.54 -8.60
C PHE A 445 6.96 -25.27 -7.75
N VAL A 446 8.16 -25.40 -8.33
CA VAL A 446 9.43 -25.02 -7.71
C VAL A 446 9.99 -23.82 -8.45
N LEU A 447 9.96 -22.65 -7.77
CA LEU A 447 10.44 -21.37 -8.29
C LEU A 447 11.97 -21.32 -8.32
N GLN A 448 12.52 -20.53 -9.23
CA GLN A 448 13.93 -20.17 -9.27
C GLN A 448 14.34 -19.38 -8.02
N ASP A 449 13.58 -18.33 -7.67
CA ASP A 449 13.76 -17.52 -6.46
C ASP A 449 12.91 -18.08 -5.32
N VAL A 450 13.54 -18.83 -4.43
CA VAL A 450 12.85 -19.42 -3.28
C VAL A 450 12.49 -18.33 -2.28
N ARG A 451 11.19 -18.22 -1.98
CA ARG A 451 10.68 -17.33 -0.93
C ARG A 451 10.29 -18.13 0.31
N LEU A 452 10.85 -17.76 1.44
CA LEU A 452 10.58 -18.37 2.73
C LEU A 452 9.91 -17.35 3.65
N LEU A 453 8.98 -17.83 4.47
CA LEU A 453 8.32 -17.01 5.47
C LEU A 453 9.21 -16.88 6.72
N ARG A 454 9.09 -15.76 7.42
CA ARG A 454 9.64 -15.57 8.78
C ARG A 454 8.81 -16.39 9.77
N ALA A 455 8.99 -17.69 9.72
CA ALA A 455 8.25 -18.68 10.49
C ALA A 455 9.16 -19.88 10.74
N GLY A 456 8.71 -20.84 11.51
CA GLY A 456 9.45 -22.07 11.79
C GLY A 456 9.80 -22.86 10.52
N ILE A 457 10.87 -23.62 10.56
CA ILE A 457 11.27 -24.51 9.44
C ILE A 457 10.12 -25.50 9.13
N ALA A 458 9.54 -26.12 10.17
CA ALA A 458 8.40 -27.02 9.98
C ALA A 458 7.21 -26.34 9.33
N GLU A 459 6.85 -25.15 9.77
CA GLU A 459 5.75 -24.35 9.19
C GLU A 459 6.03 -24.00 7.72
N ASN A 460 7.28 -23.67 7.38
CA ASN A 460 7.68 -23.41 6.01
C ASN A 460 7.55 -24.65 5.11
N ILE A 461 7.86 -25.84 5.61
CA ILE A 461 7.69 -27.10 4.86
C ILE A 461 6.21 -27.45 4.73
N ALA A 462 5.45 -27.34 5.82
CA ALA A 462 4.03 -27.71 5.90
C ALA A 462 3.07 -26.64 5.32
N LEU A 463 3.58 -25.56 4.73
CA LEU A 463 2.78 -24.42 4.29
C LEU A 463 1.56 -24.77 3.43
N ALA A 464 1.70 -25.76 2.55
CA ALA A 464 0.61 -26.21 1.66
C ALA A 464 -0.21 -27.39 2.24
N VAL A 465 0.26 -28.01 3.33
CA VAL A 465 -0.38 -29.13 4.04
C VAL A 465 -0.27 -28.87 5.55
N PRO A 466 -1.03 -27.87 6.09
CA PRO A 466 -0.87 -27.44 7.49
C PRO A 466 -1.16 -28.55 8.51
N GLU A 467 -1.95 -29.55 8.14
CA GLU A 467 -2.30 -30.72 8.94
C GLU A 467 -1.21 -31.80 8.96
N ALA A 468 -0.12 -31.64 8.22
CA ALA A 468 0.97 -32.62 8.18
C ALA A 468 1.62 -32.78 9.56
N ASP A 469 1.77 -34.02 10.00
CA ASP A 469 2.45 -34.32 11.25
C ASP A 469 3.98 -34.07 11.15
N ARG A 470 4.61 -33.93 12.30
CA ARG A 470 6.07 -33.73 12.38
C ARG A 470 6.86 -34.85 11.67
N ALA A 471 6.38 -36.07 11.74
CA ALA A 471 7.02 -37.21 11.13
C ALA A 471 7.00 -37.14 9.60
N ALA A 472 5.92 -36.65 8.99
CA ALA A 472 5.82 -36.40 7.57
C ALA A 472 6.79 -35.28 7.13
N VAL A 473 6.83 -34.18 7.87
CA VAL A 473 7.77 -33.07 7.63
C VAL A 473 9.22 -33.54 7.66
N GLU A 474 9.59 -34.33 8.67
CA GLU A 474 10.94 -34.89 8.79
C GLU A 474 11.28 -35.89 7.67
N ARG A 475 10.32 -36.72 7.26
CA ARG A 475 10.53 -37.66 6.13
C ARG A 475 10.88 -36.90 4.85
N VAL A 476 10.11 -35.89 4.48
CA VAL A 476 10.36 -35.12 3.25
C VAL A 476 11.65 -34.30 3.36
N ALA A 477 11.97 -33.79 4.54
CA ALA A 477 13.23 -33.09 4.79
C ALA A 477 14.46 -34.00 4.64
N ARG A 478 14.39 -35.30 5.04
CA ARG A 478 15.42 -36.30 4.78
C ARG A 478 15.58 -36.58 3.28
N VAL A 479 14.45 -36.75 2.58
CA VAL A 479 14.47 -36.98 1.12
C VAL A 479 15.04 -35.77 0.38
N ALA A 480 14.76 -34.57 0.84
CA ALA A 480 15.29 -33.31 0.30
C ALA A 480 16.74 -33.02 0.73
N GLY A 481 17.36 -33.85 1.60
CA GLY A 481 18.73 -33.67 2.06
C GLY A 481 18.97 -32.46 2.97
N ILE A 482 17.93 -31.98 3.68
CA ILE A 482 18.05 -30.81 4.57
C ILE A 482 17.92 -31.17 6.06
N HIS A 483 17.47 -32.39 6.39
CA HIS A 483 17.15 -32.83 7.75
C HIS A 483 18.28 -32.61 8.76
N GLU A 484 19.49 -33.07 8.46
CA GLU A 484 20.64 -32.98 9.37
C GLU A 484 21.01 -31.51 9.64
N ARG A 485 20.95 -30.68 8.61
CA ARG A 485 21.18 -29.26 8.74
C ARG A 485 20.14 -28.61 9.66
N VAL A 486 18.87 -29.01 9.52
CA VAL A 486 17.78 -28.49 10.36
C VAL A 486 17.96 -28.95 11.81
N GLN A 487 18.34 -30.21 12.04
CA GLN A 487 18.60 -30.71 13.41
C GLN A 487 19.75 -29.97 14.11
N ALA A 488 20.75 -29.50 13.34
CA ALA A 488 21.89 -28.76 13.86
C ALA A 488 21.54 -27.27 14.18
N MET A 489 20.32 -26.80 13.89
CA MET A 489 19.87 -25.44 14.21
C MET A 489 19.50 -25.32 15.70
N PRO A 490 19.52 -24.10 16.30
CA PRO A 490 19.32 -23.89 17.73
C PRO A 490 18.02 -24.48 18.28
N ARG A 491 16.91 -24.42 17.52
CA ARG A 491 15.60 -24.99 17.88
C ARG A 491 15.14 -26.07 16.89
N GLY A 492 16.07 -26.64 16.10
CA GLY A 492 15.75 -27.64 15.09
C GLY A 492 14.67 -27.16 14.13
N TYR A 493 13.61 -27.92 13.94
CA TYR A 493 12.49 -27.59 13.06
C TYR A 493 11.64 -26.40 13.52
N ASP A 494 11.76 -25.99 14.78
CA ASP A 494 11.06 -24.85 15.34
C ASP A 494 11.91 -23.56 15.26
N SER A 495 13.12 -23.62 14.66
CA SER A 495 13.95 -22.45 14.38
C SER A 495 13.26 -21.52 13.38
N VAL A 496 13.15 -20.23 13.73
CA VAL A 496 12.50 -19.20 12.91
C VAL A 496 13.50 -18.61 11.92
N ILE A 497 13.14 -18.63 10.65
CA ILE A 497 13.95 -18.08 9.56
C ILE A 497 14.01 -16.55 9.70
N GLY A 498 15.21 -15.99 9.65
CA GLY A 498 15.45 -14.54 9.78
C GLY A 498 15.53 -14.04 11.22
N GLU A 499 15.35 -14.92 12.22
CA GLU A 499 15.57 -14.63 13.63
C GLU A 499 16.67 -15.52 14.21
N ASP A 500 16.44 -16.83 14.23
CA ASP A 500 17.40 -17.81 14.78
C ASP A 500 18.44 -18.24 13.75
N VAL A 501 18.07 -18.24 12.48
CA VAL A 501 18.88 -18.82 11.40
C VAL A 501 18.71 -18.11 10.07
N GLY A 502 19.82 -17.94 9.35
CA GLY A 502 19.83 -17.62 7.92
C GLY A 502 20.13 -18.89 7.11
N LEU A 503 19.46 -19.07 5.98
CA LEU A 503 19.68 -20.17 5.07
C LEU A 503 20.48 -19.71 3.85
N SER A 504 21.42 -20.54 3.39
CA SER A 504 22.06 -20.38 2.08
C SER A 504 21.05 -20.63 0.96
N GLY A 505 21.32 -20.14 -0.26
CA GLY A 505 20.45 -20.37 -1.41
C GLY A 505 20.16 -21.85 -1.67
N GLY A 506 21.17 -22.73 -1.52
CA GLY A 506 21.00 -24.16 -1.67
C GLY A 506 20.17 -24.81 -0.55
N GLU A 507 20.30 -24.35 0.70
CA GLU A 507 19.48 -24.81 1.82
C GLU A 507 18.01 -24.37 1.64
N ALA A 508 17.79 -23.13 1.24
CA ALA A 508 16.46 -22.60 0.91
C ALA A 508 15.80 -23.41 -0.22
N GLN A 509 16.57 -23.79 -1.23
CA GLN A 509 16.10 -24.59 -2.35
C GLN A 509 15.70 -26.00 -1.93
N ARG A 510 16.53 -26.70 -1.11
CA ARG A 510 16.17 -28.01 -0.55
C ARG A 510 14.91 -27.94 0.32
N LEU A 511 14.72 -26.84 1.04
CA LEU A 511 13.49 -26.62 1.80
C LEU A 511 12.27 -26.45 0.89
N SER A 512 12.41 -25.75 -0.25
CA SER A 512 11.35 -25.65 -1.27
C SER A 512 11.04 -27.00 -1.92
N ILE A 513 12.07 -27.84 -2.16
CA ILE A 513 11.88 -29.21 -2.64
C ILE A 513 11.14 -30.06 -1.59
N ALA A 514 11.49 -29.94 -0.29
CA ALA A 514 10.78 -30.63 0.78
C ALA A 514 9.29 -30.23 0.82
N ARG A 515 8.97 -28.94 0.61
CA ARG A 515 7.60 -28.44 0.47
C ARG A 515 6.86 -29.12 -0.69
N ALA A 516 7.49 -29.20 -1.86
CA ALA A 516 6.91 -29.84 -3.04
C ALA A 516 6.72 -31.36 -2.86
N LEU A 517 7.66 -32.03 -2.16
CA LEU A 517 7.54 -33.43 -1.78
C LEU A 517 6.37 -33.70 -0.84
N LEU A 518 6.11 -32.80 0.10
CA LEU A 518 5.02 -32.95 1.07
C LEU A 518 3.65 -32.82 0.41
N VAL A 519 3.51 -31.96 -0.59
CA VAL A 519 2.27 -31.82 -1.40
C VAL A 519 1.99 -33.07 -2.21
N ASP A 520 3.00 -33.74 -2.70
CA ASP A 520 2.94 -34.98 -3.50
C ASP A 520 2.09 -34.87 -4.78
N ALA A 521 2.09 -33.70 -5.41
CA ALA A 521 1.30 -33.44 -6.61
C ALA A 521 1.78 -34.25 -7.83
N PRO A 522 0.86 -34.78 -8.66
CA PRO A 522 1.22 -35.59 -9.84
C PRO A 522 1.82 -34.78 -10.99
N VAL A 523 1.56 -33.48 -11.08
CA VAL A 523 2.13 -32.56 -12.08
C VAL A 523 3.12 -31.64 -11.40
N LEU A 524 4.34 -31.55 -11.94
CA LEU A 524 5.42 -30.75 -11.38
C LEU A 524 5.96 -29.76 -12.41
N VAL A 525 6.01 -28.48 -12.06
CA VAL A 525 6.64 -27.45 -12.86
C VAL A 525 7.92 -26.98 -12.17
N LEU A 526 9.04 -27.04 -12.88
CA LEU A 526 10.37 -26.67 -12.38
C LEU A 526 10.93 -25.51 -13.18
N ASP A 527 11.17 -24.36 -12.52
CA ASP A 527 11.84 -23.22 -13.13
C ASP A 527 13.27 -23.14 -12.60
N GLU A 528 14.26 -23.55 -13.42
CA GLU A 528 15.71 -23.44 -13.22
C GLU A 528 16.22 -23.69 -11.78
N ALA A 529 15.87 -24.83 -11.20
CA ALA A 529 16.08 -25.13 -9.78
C ALA A 529 17.57 -25.28 -9.34
N MET A 530 18.61 -24.84 -10.10
CA MET A 530 20.01 -25.19 -9.79
C MET A 530 21.06 -24.10 -10.08
N SER A 531 20.75 -22.81 -10.06
CA SER A 531 21.65 -21.78 -10.61
C SER A 531 22.80 -21.30 -9.70
N PHE A 532 22.81 -21.60 -8.39
CA PHE A 532 23.70 -20.93 -7.43
C PHE A 532 24.44 -21.84 -6.43
N ALA A 533 24.55 -23.17 -6.68
CA ALA A 533 25.15 -24.10 -5.73
C ALA A 533 26.60 -24.44 -6.08
N ASP A 534 27.45 -24.67 -5.05
CA ASP A 534 28.71 -25.33 -5.20
C ASP A 534 28.51 -26.80 -5.65
N ALA A 535 29.56 -27.46 -6.12
CA ALA A 535 29.45 -28.81 -6.69
C ALA A 535 28.85 -29.87 -5.72
N LYS A 536 29.05 -29.70 -4.41
CA LYS A 536 28.50 -30.61 -3.39
C LYS A 536 27.01 -30.35 -3.22
N THR A 537 26.64 -29.10 -2.98
CA THR A 537 25.24 -28.65 -2.84
C THR A 537 24.44 -28.94 -4.11
N GLU A 538 25.04 -28.78 -5.28
CA GLU A 538 24.43 -29.18 -6.56
C GLU A 538 24.11 -30.67 -6.63
N ALA A 539 25.02 -31.54 -6.20
CA ALA A 539 24.79 -32.99 -6.16
C ALA A 539 23.66 -33.38 -5.18
N GLU A 540 23.60 -32.72 -4.02
CA GLU A 540 22.54 -32.91 -3.02
C GLU A 540 21.16 -32.45 -3.56
N ILE A 541 21.07 -31.27 -4.18
CA ILE A 541 19.84 -30.79 -4.82
C ILE A 541 19.40 -31.69 -5.96
N ARG A 542 20.34 -32.18 -6.78
CA ARG A 542 20.07 -33.12 -7.88
C ARG A 542 19.50 -34.45 -7.36
N ALA A 543 20.04 -34.97 -6.28
CA ALA A 543 19.53 -36.20 -5.64
C ALA A 543 18.10 -35.97 -5.08
N ALA A 544 17.87 -34.84 -4.43
CA ALA A 544 16.55 -34.46 -3.92
C ALA A 544 15.52 -34.30 -5.07
N LEU A 545 15.90 -33.62 -6.16
CA LEU A 545 15.06 -33.49 -7.35
C LEU A 545 14.77 -34.84 -8.01
N ALA A 546 15.78 -35.73 -8.14
CA ALA A 546 15.58 -37.08 -8.71
C ALA A 546 14.53 -37.89 -7.94
N ASN A 547 14.40 -37.68 -6.62
CA ASN A 547 13.36 -38.30 -5.82
C ASN A 547 12.00 -37.62 -6.04
N LEU A 548 11.97 -36.28 -6.18
CA LEU A 548 10.74 -35.49 -6.42
C LEU A 548 10.11 -35.85 -7.78
N VAL A 549 10.91 -36.08 -8.81
CA VAL A 549 10.42 -36.17 -10.19
C VAL A 549 9.90 -37.57 -10.59
N ARG A 550 10.18 -38.64 -9.82
CA ARG A 550 9.80 -40.00 -10.19
C ARG A 550 8.29 -40.18 -10.40
N GLY A 551 7.92 -40.68 -11.59
CA GLY A 551 6.54 -41.04 -11.93
C GLY A 551 5.58 -39.89 -12.09
N ARG A 552 6.05 -38.65 -12.10
CA ARG A 552 5.24 -37.44 -12.24
C ARG A 552 5.34 -36.84 -13.62
N THR A 553 4.26 -36.17 -14.05
CA THR A 553 4.27 -35.35 -15.28
C THR A 553 5.06 -34.07 -15.01
N GLN A 554 6.07 -33.76 -15.85
CA GLN A 554 6.98 -32.67 -15.56
C GLN A 554 7.07 -31.69 -16.72
N LEU A 555 7.04 -30.41 -16.37
CA LEU A 555 7.43 -29.31 -17.24
C LEU A 555 8.66 -28.62 -16.65
N VAL A 556 9.80 -28.71 -17.32
CA VAL A 556 11.08 -28.20 -16.82
C VAL A 556 11.60 -27.10 -17.73
N ILE A 557 11.84 -25.90 -17.19
CA ILE A 557 12.61 -24.88 -17.90
C ILE A 557 14.08 -25.24 -17.77
N ALA A 558 14.67 -25.71 -18.88
CA ALA A 558 15.99 -26.28 -18.86
C ALA A 558 17.07 -25.31 -19.36
N HIS A 559 18.00 -25.00 -18.49
CA HIS A 559 19.23 -24.24 -18.81
C HIS A 559 20.49 -25.12 -18.82
N ARG A 560 20.39 -26.42 -18.50
CA ARG A 560 21.51 -27.37 -18.47
C ARG A 560 21.37 -28.45 -19.53
N LEU A 561 22.53 -28.83 -20.11
CA LEU A 561 22.60 -29.83 -21.17
C LEU A 561 22.12 -31.20 -20.72
N GLU A 562 22.45 -31.58 -19.47
CA GLU A 562 22.13 -32.90 -18.91
C GLU A 562 20.60 -33.04 -18.73
N THR A 563 19.92 -32.01 -18.23
CA THR A 563 18.48 -32.02 -18.06
C THR A 563 17.75 -32.13 -19.41
N VAL A 564 18.25 -31.41 -20.43
CA VAL A 564 17.69 -31.45 -21.78
C VAL A 564 17.87 -32.82 -22.43
N ALA A 565 19.05 -33.44 -22.24
CA ALA A 565 19.36 -34.75 -22.86
C ALA A 565 18.55 -35.90 -22.27
N GLN A 566 18.03 -35.77 -21.04
CA GLN A 566 17.26 -36.81 -20.34
C GLN A 566 15.74 -36.61 -20.47
N ALA A 567 15.30 -35.52 -21.09
CA ALA A 567 13.88 -35.27 -21.29
C ALA A 567 13.27 -36.19 -22.36
N ASP A 568 12.05 -36.68 -22.10
CA ASP A 568 11.28 -37.48 -23.06
C ASP A 568 10.89 -36.65 -24.27
N ARG A 569 10.60 -35.33 -24.04
CA ARG A 569 10.27 -34.37 -25.07
C ARG A 569 10.97 -33.04 -24.82
N ILE A 570 11.48 -32.42 -25.85
CA ILE A 570 12.09 -31.11 -25.86
C ILE A 570 11.19 -30.17 -26.70
N VAL A 571 10.89 -29.02 -26.19
CA VAL A 571 10.10 -27.95 -26.85
C VAL A 571 10.97 -26.70 -26.95
N VAL A 572 11.24 -26.29 -28.17
CA VAL A 572 12.03 -25.07 -28.47
C VAL A 572 11.09 -23.91 -28.66
N MET A 573 11.24 -22.88 -27.83
CA MET A 573 10.45 -21.66 -27.91
C MET A 573 11.29 -20.48 -28.44
N GLU A 574 10.68 -19.70 -29.30
CA GLU A 574 11.23 -18.42 -29.80
C GLU A 574 10.09 -17.43 -30.05
N GLU A 575 10.26 -16.19 -29.61
CA GLU A 575 9.29 -15.08 -29.78
C GLU A 575 7.83 -15.45 -29.39
N GLY A 576 7.69 -16.22 -28.32
CA GLY A 576 6.38 -16.64 -27.81
C GLY A 576 5.69 -17.75 -28.60
N ARG A 577 6.41 -18.48 -29.46
CA ARG A 577 5.89 -19.61 -30.25
C ARG A 577 6.73 -20.85 -30.03
N ILE A 578 6.15 -22.02 -30.23
CA ILE A 578 6.88 -23.27 -30.36
C ILE A 578 7.38 -23.37 -31.79
N VAL A 579 8.69 -23.49 -31.97
CA VAL A 579 9.33 -23.58 -33.30
C VAL A 579 9.80 -24.98 -33.63
N GLU A 580 10.19 -25.77 -32.64
CA GLU A 580 10.59 -27.17 -32.79
C GLU A 580 10.11 -27.98 -31.58
N SER A 581 9.78 -29.25 -31.79
CA SER A 581 9.41 -30.19 -30.71
C SER A 581 9.73 -31.61 -31.13
N GLY A 582 10.36 -32.35 -30.25
CA GLY A 582 10.75 -33.74 -30.49
C GLY A 582 11.63 -34.29 -29.38
N THR A 583 12.14 -35.49 -29.57
CA THR A 583 13.17 -36.10 -28.72
C THR A 583 14.56 -35.47 -28.97
N TYR A 584 15.47 -35.66 -28.09
CA TYR A 584 16.85 -35.16 -28.21
C TYR A 584 17.51 -35.59 -29.55
N HIS A 585 17.34 -36.86 -29.96
CA HIS A 585 17.93 -37.41 -31.17
C HIS A 585 17.25 -36.84 -32.43
N GLU A 586 15.92 -36.70 -32.44
CA GLU A 586 15.17 -36.13 -33.57
C GLU A 586 15.58 -34.68 -33.83
N LEU A 587 15.66 -33.88 -32.76
CA LEU A 587 15.97 -32.44 -32.88
C LEU A 587 17.43 -32.19 -33.28
N LEU A 588 18.37 -33.08 -32.89
CA LEU A 588 19.75 -33.04 -33.38
C LEU A 588 19.85 -33.43 -34.87
N ALA A 589 19.08 -34.46 -35.27
CA ALA A 589 19.04 -34.89 -36.67
C ALA A 589 18.38 -33.89 -37.61
N LEU A 590 17.42 -33.10 -37.09
CA LEU A 590 16.76 -32.01 -37.82
C LEU A 590 17.72 -30.85 -38.19
N ASP A 591 18.87 -30.78 -37.49
CA ASP A 591 19.89 -29.73 -37.62
C ASP A 591 19.32 -28.28 -37.57
N GLY A 592 18.25 -28.11 -36.83
CA GLY A 592 17.51 -26.84 -36.68
C GLY A 592 18.06 -25.94 -35.55
N LYS A 593 17.17 -25.14 -34.98
CA LYS A 593 17.50 -24.19 -33.91
C LYS A 593 18.01 -24.88 -32.64
N PHE A 594 17.41 -26.01 -32.27
CA PHE A 594 17.90 -26.80 -31.16
C PHE A 594 19.36 -27.24 -31.35
N ALA A 595 19.68 -27.83 -32.49
CA ALA A 595 21.03 -28.26 -32.79
C ALA A 595 22.04 -27.10 -32.80
N ALA A 596 21.67 -25.95 -33.31
CA ALA A 596 22.48 -24.73 -33.28
C ALA A 596 22.74 -24.26 -31.83
N MET A 597 21.70 -24.19 -30.98
CA MET A 597 21.81 -23.83 -29.56
C MET A 597 22.68 -24.85 -28.80
N TRP A 598 22.52 -26.13 -29.09
CA TRP A 598 23.28 -27.21 -28.47
C TRP A 598 24.77 -27.10 -28.80
N ARG A 599 25.14 -26.91 -30.07
CA ARG A 599 26.53 -26.71 -30.52
C ARG A 599 27.17 -25.49 -29.87
N ALA A 600 26.47 -24.37 -29.84
CA ALA A 600 26.95 -23.14 -29.21
C ALA A 600 27.26 -23.34 -27.72
N ARG A 601 26.41 -24.04 -26.99
CA ARG A 601 26.63 -24.34 -25.56
C ARG A 601 27.78 -25.33 -25.31
N ARG A 602 27.94 -26.34 -26.15
CA ARG A 602 29.09 -27.26 -26.06
C ARG A 602 30.42 -26.55 -26.30
N ALA A 603 30.48 -25.66 -27.25
CA ALA A 603 31.66 -24.85 -27.53
C ALA A 603 32.08 -24.02 -26.32
N HIS A 604 31.11 -23.36 -25.63
CA HIS A 604 31.39 -22.59 -24.43
C HIS A 604 31.70 -23.45 -23.18
N GLY A 605 31.11 -24.63 -23.05
CA GLY A 605 31.39 -25.58 -21.96
C GLY A 605 32.73 -26.26 -22.06
N GLY A 606 33.23 -26.48 -23.28
CA GLY A 606 34.57 -27.03 -23.55
C GLY A 606 35.70 -26.09 -23.16
N GLN A 607 35.54 -24.77 -23.45
CA GLN A 607 36.54 -23.76 -23.08
C GLN A 607 36.71 -23.56 -21.56
N LYS A 608 35.65 -23.76 -20.77
CA LYS A 608 35.77 -23.68 -19.29
C LYS A 608 36.56 -24.86 -18.66
N ARG A 609 36.66 -26.01 -19.33
CA ARG A 609 37.47 -27.15 -18.86
C ARG A 609 38.95 -27.02 -19.21
N GLU A 610 39.32 -26.27 -20.23
CA GLU A 610 40.72 -26.03 -20.59
C GLU A 610 41.40 -24.92 -19.80
N ILE A 611 40.64 -23.96 -19.23
CA ILE A 611 41.18 -22.85 -18.42
C ILE A 611 41.49 -23.33 -16.97
N HIS A 612 41.02 -24.49 -16.55
CA HIS A 612 41.26 -25.07 -15.21
C HIS A 612 42.16 -26.31 -15.25
N ARG A 613 42.91 -26.57 -16.33
CA ARG A 613 44.06 -27.44 -16.39
C ARG A 613 45.34 -26.61 -16.56
#